data_b415c8ffdd774c3e25b86329a4fba464
#
_entry.id   b415c8ffdd774c3e25b86329a4fba464
#
_cell.length_a   1.000
_cell.length_b   1.000
_cell.length_c   1.000
_cell.angle_alpha   90.00
_cell.angle_beta   90.00
_cell.angle_gamma   90.00
#
_symmetry.space_group_name_H-M   'P 1'
#
loop_
_entity.id
_entity.type
_entity.pdbx_description
1 polymer ?
#
loop_
_entity_poly.entity_id
_entity_poly.type
_entity_poly.pdbx_seq_one_letter_code
_entity_poly.pdbx_strand_id
1 'polypeptide(L)'
;MQVQVCSSSLVPVPNHPMSDTVAAGLALVELSLDITVAGDDVVWLAVTSPAGEARQPITLPWPRAETTTRSAQLGEPAAGGGQLAATAFGSALFASLFTGAARSRYDATRALAARDRQGVRVRLRVHDPALAALPWELLYDPERGEFLALSQSSPVVRGVAQRQPQAPFAVDGPLRILALAASPASLRSLDIVAERARLEQAVALTDGAVELVWVAGATWRDLQDSLLRGPWHVFHFIGHGYYDDIDNDFALVLADAQNQAQLLGSAAAARLVADHPSLRLVVLNACQGAQAGASYVSLAQLLAERGVPAVLAMQYPIGEAAALEFARTFYTALALRRPVDVATSEARKAMSVAASATWEWATPVLFLGGDGQLWAEQKQETGIVANDDKKQAWWEQVTNAIGAVDAGGAGGDVIVATVGAGAKNVVVGKNNVQRVTEVLGQPQPDDRAEIAAGLEQLNAALARLTLTETEKARAEVRLEILRDELTNADAAPDGDMLAKAGDWLLQNLPALTEALGAFFALPAVGRALGEAGSTALNWAVRSFPRRRMG
;
A
#
# COMPACT_ATOMS: atom_id res chain seq x y z
N MET A 1 -4.49 -58.07 11.63
CA MET A 1 -5.25 -56.88 12.08
C MET A 1 -5.25 -55.89 10.90
N GLN A 2 -6.29 -55.95 10.07
CA GLN A 2 -6.41 -55.15 8.86
C GLN A 2 -6.94 -53.78 9.25
N VAL A 3 -6.22 -52.74 8.87
CA VAL A 3 -6.67 -51.34 9.03
C VAL A 3 -7.47 -50.99 7.76
N GLN A 4 -8.74 -50.76 7.96
CA GLN A 4 -9.69 -50.34 6.91
C GLN A 4 -9.56 -48.82 6.70
N VAL A 5 -9.13 -48.42 5.51
CA VAL A 5 -9.05 -46.99 5.11
C VAL A 5 -10.44 -46.56 4.70
N CYS A 6 -11.05 -45.69 5.49
CA CYS A 6 -12.27 -44.98 5.09
C CYS A 6 -11.92 -43.87 4.08
N SER A 7 -12.37 -44.02 2.84
CA SER A 7 -12.38 -42.95 1.85
C SER A 7 -13.55 -41.98 2.15
N SER A 8 -13.25 -40.85 2.74
CA SER A 8 -14.20 -39.74 2.84
C SER A 8 -14.19 -38.91 1.53
N SER A 9 -15.32 -38.97 0.82
CA SER A 9 -15.61 -38.12 -0.32
C SER A 9 -15.64 -36.65 0.11
N LEU A 10 -14.71 -35.86 -0.42
CA LEU A 10 -14.70 -34.40 -0.29
C LEU A 10 -15.93 -33.82 -1.01
N VAL A 11 -16.84 -33.26 -0.24
CA VAL A 11 -17.91 -32.41 -0.74
C VAL A 11 -17.28 -31.12 -1.22
N PRO A 12 -17.53 -30.63 -2.46
CA PRO A 12 -16.98 -29.37 -2.91
C PRO A 12 -17.61 -28.23 -2.10
N VAL A 13 -16.76 -27.42 -1.44
CA VAL A 13 -17.14 -26.18 -0.80
C VAL A 13 -17.57 -25.21 -1.91
N PRO A 14 -18.75 -24.57 -1.84
CA PRO A 14 -19.14 -23.59 -2.85
C PRO A 14 -18.18 -22.40 -2.83
N ASN A 15 -17.56 -22.10 -3.97
CA ASN A 15 -16.82 -20.88 -4.20
C ASN A 15 -17.78 -19.69 -4.03
N HIS A 16 -17.72 -19.03 -2.87
CA HIS A 16 -18.27 -17.69 -2.78
C HIS A 16 -17.36 -16.75 -3.60
N PRO A 17 -17.91 -15.97 -4.53
CA PRO A 17 -17.12 -14.96 -5.20
C PRO A 17 -16.62 -13.98 -4.14
N MET A 18 -15.30 -13.83 -4.06
CA MET A 18 -14.68 -12.80 -3.26
C MET A 18 -15.17 -11.45 -3.78
N SER A 19 -15.91 -10.74 -2.96
CA SER A 19 -16.42 -9.41 -3.27
C SER A 19 -15.27 -8.44 -3.53
N ASP A 20 -15.41 -7.57 -4.54
CA ASP A 20 -14.46 -6.55 -5.03
C ASP A 20 -14.01 -5.49 -3.98
N THR A 21 -14.12 -5.78 -2.69
CA THR A 21 -13.59 -4.98 -1.58
C THR A 21 -12.10 -5.22 -1.32
N VAL A 22 -11.40 -6.01 -2.13
CA VAL A 22 -9.98 -6.38 -1.92
C VAL A 22 -8.99 -5.30 -2.37
N ALA A 23 -9.41 -4.27 -3.12
CA ALA A 23 -8.49 -3.27 -3.65
C ALA A 23 -8.18 -2.08 -2.73
N ALA A 24 -9.04 -1.72 -1.79
CA ALA A 24 -8.73 -0.67 -0.81
C ALA A 24 -8.02 -1.30 0.38
N GLY A 25 -6.72 -1.02 0.54
CA GLY A 25 -5.96 -1.41 1.74
C GLY A 25 -6.67 -0.97 3.01
N LEU A 26 -6.48 -1.71 4.11
CA LEU A 26 -7.02 -1.34 5.42
C LEU A 26 -6.54 0.07 5.77
N ALA A 27 -7.45 1.01 5.94
CA ALA A 27 -7.11 2.35 6.41
C ALA A 27 -6.54 2.26 7.84
N LEU A 28 -5.52 3.06 8.13
CA LEU A 28 -4.85 3.06 9.43
C LEU A 28 -5.01 4.42 10.09
N VAL A 29 -5.41 4.43 11.37
CA VAL A 29 -5.24 5.59 12.24
C VAL A 29 -3.89 5.51 12.94
N GLU A 30 -3.32 6.64 13.34
CA GLU A 30 -2.01 6.67 13.97
C GLU A 30 -2.11 6.77 15.50
N LEU A 31 -1.36 5.92 16.19
CA LEU A 31 -0.99 6.04 17.60
C LEU A 31 0.51 6.36 17.67
N SER A 32 0.85 7.61 17.94
CA SER A 32 2.22 8.08 18.03
C SER A 32 2.71 8.01 19.48
N LEU A 33 3.85 7.36 19.70
CA LEU A 33 4.53 7.18 20.99
C LEU A 33 5.89 7.87 20.90
N ASP A 34 6.06 8.96 21.64
CA ASP A 34 7.28 9.76 21.67
C ASP A 34 8.00 9.54 23.01
N ILE A 35 9.19 8.93 22.96
CA ILE A 35 9.97 8.50 24.13
C ILE A 35 11.20 9.39 24.27
N THR A 36 11.27 10.13 25.36
CA THR A 36 12.36 11.05 25.69
C THR A 36 12.95 10.73 27.06
N VAL A 37 14.23 11.03 27.27
CA VAL A 37 14.90 10.90 28.55
C VAL A 37 15.21 12.31 29.06
N ALA A 38 14.76 12.62 30.27
CA ALA A 38 15.08 13.88 30.95
C ALA A 38 16.36 13.75 31.78
N GLY A 39 16.92 14.89 32.23
CA GLY A 39 18.23 14.99 32.90
C GLY A 39 18.45 14.11 34.14
N ASP A 40 17.38 13.60 34.74
CA ASP A 40 17.41 12.72 35.93
C ASP A 40 17.17 11.25 35.58
N ASP A 41 17.49 10.82 34.34
CA ASP A 41 17.22 9.48 33.80
C ASP A 41 15.73 9.08 33.81
N VAL A 42 14.84 10.05 33.99
CA VAL A 42 13.39 9.81 33.91
C VAL A 42 12.99 9.67 32.46
N VAL A 43 12.40 8.52 32.11
CA VAL A 43 11.87 8.28 30.77
C VAL A 43 10.44 8.79 30.70
N TRP A 44 10.19 9.68 29.75
CA TRP A 44 8.87 10.24 29.49
C TRP A 44 8.28 9.64 28.21
N LEU A 45 7.01 9.29 28.28
CA LEU A 45 6.20 8.88 27.14
C LEU A 45 5.15 9.96 26.88
N ALA A 46 5.15 10.52 25.68
CA ALA A 46 4.05 11.29 25.14
C ALA A 46 3.30 10.43 24.11
N VAL A 47 1.98 10.41 24.21
CA VAL A 47 1.07 9.67 23.33
C VAL A 47 0.18 10.67 22.61
N THR A 48 0.09 10.55 21.27
CA THR A 48 -0.84 11.32 20.43
C THR A 48 -1.64 10.34 19.59
N SER A 49 -2.97 10.47 19.61
CA SER A 49 -3.87 9.55 18.89
C SER A 49 -5.22 10.22 18.60
N PRO A 50 -6.09 9.63 17.77
CA PRO A 50 -7.47 10.06 17.59
C PRO A 50 -8.30 10.08 18.88
N ALA A 51 -7.92 9.27 19.89
CA ALA A 51 -8.54 9.26 21.20
C ALA A 51 -8.02 10.36 22.15
N GLY A 52 -7.13 11.25 21.66
CA GLY A 52 -6.52 12.35 22.39
C GLY A 52 -5.08 12.10 22.79
N GLU A 53 -4.55 13.00 23.63
CA GLU A 53 -3.16 13.02 24.04
C GLU A 53 -2.99 12.56 25.51
N ALA A 54 -1.78 12.08 25.81
CA ALA A 54 -1.35 11.80 27.17
C ALA A 54 0.16 12.02 27.28
N ARG A 55 0.63 12.42 28.47
CA ARG A 55 2.07 12.48 28.78
C ARG A 55 2.28 12.00 30.19
N GLN A 56 3.18 11.06 30.37
CA GLN A 56 3.47 10.46 31.67
C GLN A 56 4.90 9.96 31.75
N PRO A 57 5.49 9.88 32.95
CA PRO A 57 6.72 9.14 33.15
C PRO A 57 6.42 7.64 33.02
N ILE A 58 7.38 6.89 32.50
CA ILE A 58 7.32 5.42 32.43
C ILE A 58 8.50 4.81 33.14
N THR A 59 8.29 3.61 33.65
CA THR A 59 9.35 2.78 34.21
C THR A 59 9.71 1.70 33.19
N LEU A 60 10.95 1.72 32.71
CA LEU A 60 11.46 0.67 31.85
C LEU A 60 11.51 -0.67 32.61
N PRO A 61 11.39 -1.81 31.91
CA PRO A 61 11.46 -3.11 32.57
C PRO A 61 12.85 -3.42 33.14
N TRP A 62 13.88 -2.69 32.70
CA TRP A 62 15.26 -2.78 33.13
C TRP A 62 15.88 -1.39 33.27
N PRO A 63 16.95 -1.23 34.11
CA PRO A 63 17.73 -0.01 34.12
C PRO A 63 18.24 0.33 32.70
N ARG A 64 18.21 1.61 32.33
CA ARG A 64 18.64 2.07 31.00
C ARG A 64 20.06 1.60 30.66
N ALA A 65 20.98 1.60 31.63
CA ALA A 65 22.33 1.08 31.42
C ALA A 65 22.41 -0.42 31.08
N GLU A 66 21.38 -1.19 31.38
CA GLU A 66 21.32 -2.63 31.08
C GLU A 66 20.60 -2.94 29.74
N THR A 67 20.01 -1.96 29.06
CA THR A 67 19.19 -2.20 27.85
C THR A 67 19.94 -2.98 26.77
N THR A 68 21.18 -2.61 26.49
CA THR A 68 22.05 -3.29 25.51
C THR A 68 22.33 -4.74 25.94
N THR A 69 22.66 -4.97 27.22
CA THR A 69 22.89 -6.30 27.76
C THR A 69 21.63 -7.16 27.70
N ARG A 70 20.48 -6.59 28.02
CA ARG A 70 19.18 -7.29 27.96
C ARG A 70 18.78 -7.64 26.54
N SER A 71 19.01 -6.75 25.59
CA SER A 71 18.80 -7.04 24.17
C SER A 71 19.74 -8.16 23.69
N ALA A 72 21.02 -8.13 24.10
CA ALA A 72 21.97 -9.19 23.76
C ALA A 72 21.61 -10.55 24.39
N GLN A 73 20.95 -10.57 25.56
CA GLN A 73 20.48 -11.80 26.22
C GLN A 73 19.31 -12.50 25.49
N LEU A 74 18.61 -11.82 24.55
CA LEU A 74 17.65 -12.47 23.67
C LEU A 74 18.31 -13.54 22.78
N GLY A 75 19.63 -13.42 22.60
CA GLY A 75 20.38 -14.28 21.68
C GLY A 75 20.17 -13.89 20.22
N GLU A 76 20.69 -14.73 19.34
CA GLU A 76 20.52 -14.51 17.91
C GLU A 76 19.07 -14.81 17.47
N PRO A 77 18.46 -13.95 16.65
CA PRO A 77 17.10 -14.16 16.15
C PRO A 77 16.87 -15.52 15.48
N ALA A 78 17.88 -16.01 14.77
CA ALA A 78 17.87 -17.31 14.09
C ALA A 78 18.04 -18.51 15.01
N ALA A 79 18.40 -18.32 16.29
CA ALA A 79 18.54 -19.41 17.23
C ALA A 79 17.18 -20.03 17.58
N GLY A 80 17.08 -21.35 17.45
CA GLY A 80 15.88 -22.10 17.81
C GLY A 80 15.53 -21.93 19.29
N GLY A 81 14.23 -21.84 19.60
CA GLY A 81 13.72 -21.66 20.98
C GLY A 81 13.66 -20.21 21.47
N GLY A 82 14.08 -19.23 20.69
CA GLY A 82 14.05 -17.81 21.06
C GLY A 82 12.66 -17.19 21.17
N GLN A 83 11.63 -17.81 20.62
CA GLN A 83 10.26 -17.26 20.59
C GLN A 83 9.69 -16.98 22.00
N LEU A 84 9.95 -17.83 22.99
CA LEU A 84 9.48 -17.63 24.36
C LEU A 84 10.19 -16.43 25.02
N ALA A 85 11.49 -16.31 24.82
CA ALA A 85 12.27 -15.17 25.31
C ALA A 85 11.82 -13.87 24.66
N ALA A 86 11.59 -13.89 23.34
CA ALA A 86 11.06 -12.74 22.60
C ALA A 86 9.67 -12.32 23.09
N THR A 87 8.77 -13.28 23.38
CA THR A 87 7.45 -13.00 23.95
C THR A 87 7.55 -12.36 25.33
N ALA A 88 8.40 -12.90 26.21
CA ALA A 88 8.61 -12.34 27.55
C ALA A 88 9.19 -10.92 27.49
N PHE A 89 10.18 -10.70 26.63
CA PHE A 89 10.80 -9.40 26.40
C PHE A 89 9.79 -8.40 25.84
N GLY A 90 9.04 -8.78 24.81
CA GLY A 90 8.02 -7.94 24.19
C GLY A 90 6.88 -7.59 25.13
N SER A 91 6.46 -8.53 25.99
CA SER A 91 5.46 -8.29 27.05
C SER A 91 5.96 -7.25 28.07
N ALA A 92 7.22 -7.34 28.46
CA ALA A 92 7.83 -6.38 29.40
C ALA A 92 7.91 -4.98 28.79
N LEU A 93 8.30 -4.86 27.52
CA LEU A 93 8.29 -3.58 26.79
C LEU A 93 6.85 -3.02 26.68
N PHE A 94 5.89 -3.85 26.31
CA PHE A 94 4.50 -3.44 26.19
C PHE A 94 3.96 -2.94 27.53
N ALA A 95 4.17 -3.68 28.61
CA ALA A 95 3.75 -3.31 29.95
C ALA A 95 4.38 -2.00 30.43
N SER A 96 5.61 -1.65 29.99
CA SER A 96 6.26 -0.40 30.36
C SER A 96 5.65 0.81 29.64
N LEU A 97 5.24 0.66 28.39
CA LEU A 97 4.65 1.74 27.58
C LEU A 97 3.16 1.95 27.89
N PHE A 98 2.40 0.86 27.93
CA PHE A 98 0.95 0.92 28.02
C PHE A 98 0.44 0.77 29.47
N THR A 99 0.71 1.81 30.26
CA THR A 99 0.22 1.97 31.64
C THR A 99 -0.64 3.23 31.75
N GLY A 100 -1.48 3.34 32.75
CA GLY A 100 -2.21 4.56 33.11
C GLY A 100 -2.92 5.23 31.93
N ALA A 101 -2.64 6.50 31.70
CA ALA A 101 -3.24 7.28 30.63
C ALA A 101 -2.84 6.79 29.24
N ALA A 102 -1.61 6.33 29.03
CA ALA A 102 -1.16 5.77 27.75
C ALA A 102 -1.93 4.50 27.39
N ARG A 103 -2.20 3.61 28.35
CA ARG A 103 -3.06 2.45 28.16
C ARG A 103 -4.47 2.85 27.75
N SER A 104 -5.05 3.81 28.43
CA SER A 104 -6.40 4.30 28.11
C SER A 104 -6.48 4.86 26.69
N ARG A 105 -5.44 5.58 26.22
CA ARG A 105 -5.39 6.09 24.84
C ARG A 105 -5.22 4.97 23.81
N TYR A 106 -4.38 3.98 24.10
CA TYR A 106 -4.23 2.80 23.24
C TYR A 106 -5.56 2.06 23.07
N ASP A 107 -6.23 1.72 24.15
CA ASP A 107 -7.50 0.97 24.12
C ASP A 107 -8.60 1.76 23.43
N ALA A 108 -8.74 3.06 23.74
CA ALA A 108 -9.73 3.92 23.11
C ALA A 108 -9.47 4.10 21.61
N THR A 109 -8.20 4.28 21.19
CA THR A 109 -7.83 4.40 19.78
C THR A 109 -8.19 3.12 19.02
N ARG A 110 -7.91 1.95 19.61
CA ARG A 110 -8.27 0.67 19.02
C ARG A 110 -9.79 0.49 18.90
N ALA A 111 -10.54 0.89 19.91
CA ALA A 111 -12.00 0.82 19.86
C ALA A 111 -12.59 1.73 18.77
N LEU A 112 -12.06 2.95 18.61
CA LEU A 112 -12.44 3.86 17.53
C LEU A 112 -12.10 3.26 16.16
N ALA A 113 -10.88 2.77 15.98
CA ALA A 113 -10.44 2.16 14.74
C ALA A 113 -11.29 0.93 14.36
N ALA A 114 -11.59 0.06 15.32
CA ALA A 114 -12.42 -1.12 15.09
C ALA A 114 -13.85 -0.75 14.67
N ARG A 115 -14.45 0.28 15.30
CA ARG A 115 -15.77 0.82 14.92
C ARG A 115 -15.78 1.26 13.46
N ASP A 116 -14.72 1.93 13.02
CA ASP A 116 -14.60 2.52 11.69
C ASP A 116 -13.95 1.57 10.68
N ARG A 117 -13.74 0.29 11.06
CA ARG A 117 -13.09 -0.77 10.27
C ARG A 117 -11.67 -0.37 9.81
N GLN A 118 -10.95 0.29 10.67
CA GLN A 118 -9.55 0.71 10.47
C GLN A 118 -8.61 -0.10 11.35
N GLY A 119 -7.32 -0.07 11.01
CA GLY A 119 -6.25 -0.53 11.89
C GLY A 119 -5.61 0.63 12.65
N VAL A 120 -4.63 0.31 13.51
CA VAL A 120 -3.89 1.29 14.31
C VAL A 120 -2.40 1.16 14.00
N ARG A 121 -1.81 2.10 13.27
CA ARG A 121 -0.36 2.19 13.13
C ARG A 121 0.25 2.66 14.44
N VAL A 122 1.18 1.88 14.98
CA VAL A 122 1.97 2.27 16.15
C VAL A 122 3.28 2.89 15.68
N ARG A 123 3.40 4.21 15.83
CA ARG A 123 4.59 4.97 15.46
C ARG A 123 5.43 5.29 16.69
N LEU A 124 6.65 4.77 16.73
CA LEU A 124 7.61 4.98 17.83
C LEU A 124 8.65 6.01 17.42
N ARG A 125 8.75 7.09 18.18
CA ARG A 125 9.87 8.04 18.13
C ARG A 125 10.68 7.89 19.41
N VAL A 126 11.90 7.43 19.29
CA VAL A 126 12.78 7.19 20.43
C VAL A 126 14.02 8.05 20.27
N HIS A 127 14.17 9.04 21.16
CA HIS A 127 15.23 10.04 21.05
C HIS A 127 16.55 9.60 21.68
N ASP A 128 16.50 8.70 22.63
CA ASP A 128 17.69 8.15 23.28
C ASP A 128 18.29 7.01 22.46
N PRO A 129 19.58 7.06 22.09
CA PRO A 129 20.20 6.04 21.24
C PRO A 129 20.17 4.63 21.84
N ALA A 130 20.37 4.49 23.16
CA ALA A 130 20.34 3.19 23.81
C ALA A 130 18.94 2.57 23.78
N LEU A 131 17.91 3.37 23.97
CA LEU A 131 16.51 2.93 23.85
C LEU A 131 16.09 2.71 22.40
N ALA A 132 16.62 3.49 21.45
CA ALA A 132 16.35 3.33 20.03
C ALA A 132 16.86 1.98 19.48
N ALA A 133 17.94 1.45 20.07
CA ALA A 133 18.52 0.15 19.73
C ALA A 133 17.68 -1.06 20.20
N LEU A 134 16.68 -0.86 21.04
CA LEU A 134 15.80 -1.96 21.48
C LEU A 134 14.93 -2.47 20.32
N PRO A 135 14.67 -3.80 20.27
CA PRO A 135 13.80 -4.40 19.25
C PRO A 135 12.32 -4.14 19.60
N TRP A 136 11.86 -2.91 19.38
CA TRP A 136 10.47 -2.50 19.61
C TRP A 136 9.47 -3.25 18.74
N GLU A 137 9.92 -3.87 17.69
CA GLU A 137 9.13 -4.76 16.83
C GLU A 137 8.60 -5.97 17.60
N LEU A 138 9.24 -6.33 18.72
CA LEU A 138 8.79 -7.37 19.64
C LEU A 138 7.65 -6.94 20.58
N LEU A 139 7.10 -5.74 20.48
CA LEU A 139 5.95 -5.34 21.33
C LEU A 139 4.83 -6.38 21.25
N TYR A 140 4.58 -7.03 22.40
CA TYR A 140 3.60 -8.10 22.53
C TYR A 140 2.47 -7.70 23.47
N ASP A 141 1.25 -7.71 22.98
CA ASP A 141 0.04 -7.45 23.78
C ASP A 141 -0.43 -8.77 24.42
N PRO A 142 -0.25 -8.96 25.73
CA PRO A 142 -0.58 -10.22 26.39
C PRO A 142 -2.09 -10.48 26.47
N GLU A 143 -2.92 -9.44 26.43
CA GLU A 143 -4.39 -9.61 26.43
C GLU A 143 -4.89 -10.13 25.07
N ARG A 144 -4.17 -9.80 23.98
CA ARG A 144 -4.47 -10.31 22.65
C ARG A 144 -3.74 -11.60 22.31
N GLY A 145 -2.65 -11.89 23.02
CA GLY A 145 -1.78 -13.00 22.70
C GLY A 145 -1.01 -12.79 21.39
N GLU A 146 -0.68 -11.54 21.01
CA GLU A 146 -0.16 -11.22 19.67
C GLU A 146 0.94 -10.16 19.72
N PHE A 147 1.96 -10.33 18.87
CA PHE A 147 2.92 -9.28 18.56
C PHE A 147 2.29 -8.24 17.62
N LEU A 148 2.35 -6.96 17.99
CA LEU A 148 1.73 -5.90 17.20
C LEU A 148 2.26 -5.86 15.76
N ALA A 149 3.56 -6.02 15.59
CA ALA A 149 4.24 -5.91 14.30
C ALA A 149 3.92 -7.04 13.31
N LEU A 150 3.28 -8.14 13.75
CA LEU A 150 2.87 -9.25 12.89
C LEU A 150 1.49 -9.04 12.26
N SER A 151 0.78 -7.97 12.62
CA SER A 151 -0.56 -7.72 12.09
C SER A 151 -0.56 -6.51 11.15
N GLN A 152 -1.16 -6.66 9.97
CA GLN A 152 -1.42 -5.55 9.06
C GLN A 152 -2.36 -4.49 9.67
N SER A 153 -3.14 -4.86 10.69
CA SER A 153 -4.02 -3.95 11.41
C SER A 153 -3.34 -3.20 12.56
N SER A 154 -2.09 -3.55 12.90
CA SER A 154 -1.32 -2.86 13.93
C SER A 154 0.17 -2.74 13.58
N PRO A 155 0.52 -2.24 12.37
CA PRO A 155 1.93 -2.14 11.98
C PRO A 155 2.72 -1.26 12.96
N VAL A 156 3.94 -1.72 13.30
CA VAL A 156 4.90 -0.99 14.12
C VAL A 156 5.97 -0.38 13.24
N VAL A 157 6.12 0.95 13.34
CA VAL A 157 7.09 1.73 12.56
C VAL A 157 7.89 2.68 13.46
N ARG A 158 9.11 3.01 13.05
CA ARG A 158 9.94 4.04 13.67
C ARG A 158 9.63 5.38 13.03
N GLY A 159 9.16 6.33 13.82
CA GLY A 159 8.86 7.68 13.37
C GLY A 159 10.11 8.55 13.30
N VAL A 160 10.23 9.34 12.24
CA VAL A 160 11.26 10.38 12.12
C VAL A 160 10.59 11.75 11.91
N ALA A 161 11.26 12.80 12.36
CA ALA A 161 10.82 14.16 12.07
C ALA A 161 11.31 14.54 10.67
N GLN A 162 10.47 14.41 9.67
CA GLN A 162 10.78 14.92 8.33
C GLN A 162 10.56 16.42 8.28
N ARG A 163 11.52 17.16 7.73
CA ARG A 163 11.41 18.61 7.54
C ARG A 163 10.37 18.98 6.49
N GLN A 164 10.17 18.12 5.49
CA GLN A 164 9.18 18.28 4.42
C GLN A 164 8.60 16.89 4.08
N PRO A 165 7.35 16.60 4.48
CA PRO A 165 6.66 15.39 4.04
C PRO A 165 6.52 15.38 2.53
N GLN A 166 6.90 14.30 1.87
CA GLN A 166 6.75 14.14 0.44
C GLN A 166 5.39 13.50 0.13
N ALA A 167 4.64 14.10 -0.79
CA ALA A 167 3.40 13.52 -1.27
C ALA A 167 3.64 12.18 -1.99
N PRO A 168 2.67 11.26 -2.02
CA PRO A 168 2.75 10.04 -2.82
C PRO A 168 3.08 10.37 -4.28
N PHE A 169 3.94 9.56 -4.89
CA PHE A 169 4.43 9.78 -6.25
C PHE A 169 3.69 8.86 -7.23
N ALA A 170 3.20 9.42 -8.34
CA ALA A 170 2.59 8.63 -9.41
C ALA A 170 3.71 7.85 -10.15
N VAL A 171 3.52 6.56 -10.30
CA VAL A 171 4.44 5.69 -11.03
C VAL A 171 3.71 5.11 -12.23
N ASP A 172 4.10 5.54 -13.42
CA ASP A 172 3.62 5.00 -14.67
C ASP A 172 4.46 3.75 -15.02
N GLY A 173 3.83 2.59 -15.04
CA GLY A 173 4.50 1.31 -15.30
C GLY A 173 5.02 0.60 -14.03
N PRO A 174 6.04 -0.28 -14.18
CA PRO A 174 6.56 -1.08 -13.07
C PRO A 174 7.29 -0.23 -12.03
N LEU A 175 7.29 -0.70 -10.76
CA LEU A 175 8.18 -0.17 -9.74
C LEU A 175 9.63 -0.52 -10.11
N ARG A 176 10.49 0.47 -10.26
CA ARG A 176 11.89 0.26 -10.63
C ARG A 176 12.78 0.23 -9.40
N ILE A 177 13.44 -0.91 -9.21
CA ILE A 177 14.41 -1.15 -8.14
C ILE A 177 15.82 -1.03 -8.72
N LEU A 178 16.63 -0.14 -8.14
CA LEU A 178 18.07 -0.14 -8.33
C LEU A 178 18.70 -0.95 -7.20
N ALA A 179 19.34 -2.07 -7.51
CA ALA A 179 19.99 -2.92 -6.53
C ALA A 179 21.51 -2.85 -6.65
N LEU A 180 22.19 -2.69 -5.52
CA LEU A 180 23.64 -2.72 -5.39
C LEU A 180 24.07 -3.85 -4.46
N ALA A 181 24.93 -4.74 -4.94
CA ALA A 181 25.51 -5.80 -4.12
C ALA A 181 27.03 -5.61 -4.02
N ALA A 182 27.56 -5.53 -2.79
CA ALA A 182 28.98 -5.31 -2.52
C ALA A 182 29.54 -6.35 -1.54
N SER A 183 30.58 -7.09 -1.95
CA SER A 183 31.34 -8.01 -1.11
C SER A 183 32.84 -7.87 -1.42
N PRO A 184 33.50 -6.84 -0.84
CA PRO A 184 34.91 -6.60 -1.04
C PRO A 184 35.78 -7.77 -0.59
N ALA A 185 36.86 -8.05 -1.34
CA ALA A 185 37.75 -9.19 -1.07
C ALA A 185 38.47 -9.12 0.28
N SER A 186 38.62 -7.92 0.86
CA SER A 186 39.24 -7.69 2.16
C SER A 186 38.37 -8.03 3.37
N LEU A 187 37.10 -8.35 3.16
CA LEU A 187 36.16 -8.74 4.21
C LEU A 187 35.69 -10.19 4.03
N ARG A 188 34.98 -10.69 5.06
CA ARG A 188 34.32 -11.99 4.97
C ARG A 188 33.39 -11.99 3.76
N SER A 189 33.56 -12.96 2.86
CA SER A 189 32.73 -13.09 1.67
C SER A 189 31.25 -13.25 2.05
N LEU A 190 30.40 -12.47 1.38
CA LEU A 190 28.96 -12.69 1.34
C LEU A 190 28.61 -13.53 0.11
N ASP A 191 27.65 -14.40 0.23
CA ASP A 191 27.12 -15.12 -0.93
C ASP A 191 26.22 -14.21 -1.76
N ILE A 192 26.86 -13.26 -2.46
CA ILE A 192 26.17 -12.30 -3.34
C ILE A 192 25.37 -13.01 -4.43
N VAL A 193 25.82 -14.18 -4.89
CA VAL A 193 25.12 -14.94 -5.93
C VAL A 193 23.77 -15.43 -5.40
N ALA A 194 23.76 -16.02 -4.21
CA ALA A 194 22.53 -16.46 -3.57
C ALA A 194 21.61 -15.28 -3.23
N GLU A 195 22.15 -14.16 -2.70
CA GLU A 195 21.36 -12.97 -2.37
C GLU A 195 20.70 -12.36 -3.62
N ARG A 196 21.46 -12.25 -4.74
CA ARG A 196 20.92 -11.78 -6.01
C ARG A 196 19.82 -12.71 -6.53
N ALA A 197 20.08 -14.02 -6.52
CA ALA A 197 19.08 -15.00 -6.97
C ALA A 197 17.79 -14.93 -6.16
N ARG A 198 17.86 -14.71 -4.82
CA ARG A 198 16.68 -14.54 -3.97
C ARG A 198 15.86 -13.30 -4.34
N LEU A 199 16.54 -12.17 -4.55
CA LEU A 199 15.85 -10.93 -4.93
C LEU A 199 15.23 -11.06 -6.33
N GLU A 200 15.96 -11.64 -7.29
CA GLU A 200 15.47 -11.91 -8.66
C GLU A 200 14.26 -12.84 -8.65
N GLN A 201 14.30 -13.91 -7.83
CA GLN A 201 13.17 -14.82 -7.65
C GLN A 201 11.95 -14.11 -7.05
N ALA A 202 12.15 -13.27 -6.03
CA ALA A 202 11.07 -12.51 -5.40
C ALA A 202 10.41 -11.54 -6.40
N VAL A 203 11.20 -10.85 -7.21
CA VAL A 203 10.71 -9.92 -8.24
C VAL A 203 10.01 -10.65 -9.39
N ALA A 204 10.52 -11.81 -9.81
CA ALA A 204 9.88 -12.63 -10.86
C ALA A 204 8.43 -13.03 -10.52
N LEU A 205 8.09 -13.14 -9.24
CA LEU A 205 6.73 -13.45 -8.78
C LEU A 205 5.75 -12.25 -8.87
N THR A 206 6.22 -11.08 -9.30
CA THR A 206 5.38 -9.87 -9.38
C THR A 206 4.77 -9.65 -10.77
N ASP A 207 4.86 -10.61 -11.67
CA ASP A 207 4.30 -10.57 -13.03
C ASP A 207 4.63 -9.29 -13.82
N GLY A 208 5.87 -8.78 -13.64
CA GLY A 208 6.35 -7.57 -14.31
C GLY A 208 5.90 -6.25 -13.65
N ALA A 209 5.17 -6.29 -12.55
CA ALA A 209 4.83 -5.08 -11.79
C ALA A 209 6.03 -4.43 -11.09
N VAL A 210 7.15 -5.16 -10.99
CA VAL A 210 8.44 -4.68 -10.47
C VAL A 210 9.55 -4.97 -11.47
N GLU A 211 10.37 -3.97 -11.78
CA GLU A 211 11.59 -4.09 -12.60
C GLU A 211 12.82 -4.00 -11.69
N LEU A 212 13.71 -4.97 -11.77
CA LEU A 212 14.97 -5.01 -11.03
C LEU A 212 16.15 -4.73 -11.93
N VAL A 213 16.94 -3.74 -11.59
CA VAL A 213 18.18 -3.38 -12.29
C VAL A 213 19.34 -3.40 -11.31
N TRP A 214 20.40 -4.13 -11.67
CA TRP A 214 21.61 -4.19 -10.87
C TRP A 214 22.59 -3.09 -11.27
N VAL A 215 23.20 -2.45 -10.27
CA VAL A 215 24.40 -1.62 -10.49
C VAL A 215 25.50 -2.52 -11.04
N ALA A 216 26.17 -2.09 -12.12
CA ALA A 216 27.13 -2.92 -12.85
C ALA A 216 28.42 -3.21 -12.07
N GLY A 217 28.78 -2.34 -11.12
CA GLY A 217 29.93 -2.49 -10.21
C GLY A 217 29.50 -2.34 -8.75
N ALA A 218 30.48 -2.22 -7.86
CA ALA A 218 30.25 -2.09 -6.42
C ALA A 218 30.92 -0.85 -5.81
N THR A 219 31.36 0.09 -6.65
CA THR A 219 31.96 1.35 -6.19
C THR A 219 30.90 2.43 -5.97
N TRP A 220 31.22 3.46 -5.18
CA TRP A 220 30.30 4.60 -5.00
C TRP A 220 30.04 5.34 -6.33
N ARG A 221 31.02 5.30 -7.26
CA ARG A 221 30.88 5.93 -8.59
C ARG A 221 29.89 5.17 -9.47
N ASP A 222 29.97 3.83 -9.48
CA ASP A 222 28.99 3.00 -10.19
C ASP A 222 27.57 3.22 -9.67
N LEU A 223 27.44 3.40 -8.34
CA LEU A 223 26.15 3.75 -7.71
C LEU A 223 25.66 5.12 -8.20
N GLN A 224 26.53 6.14 -8.15
CA GLN A 224 26.16 7.50 -8.60
C GLN A 224 25.76 7.53 -10.07
N ASP A 225 26.55 6.89 -10.94
CA ASP A 225 26.27 6.81 -12.38
C ASP A 225 24.95 6.07 -12.67
N SER A 226 24.62 5.06 -11.85
CA SER A 226 23.37 4.33 -11.97
C SER A 226 22.19 5.14 -11.46
N LEU A 227 22.34 5.86 -10.36
CA LEU A 227 21.30 6.75 -9.81
C LEU A 227 20.91 7.85 -10.81
N LEU A 228 21.88 8.41 -11.55
CA LEU A 228 21.62 9.42 -12.59
C LEU A 228 20.80 8.91 -13.78
N ARG A 229 20.71 7.59 -13.99
CA ARG A 229 19.95 6.96 -15.10
C ARG A 229 18.49 6.66 -14.74
N GLY A 230 18.01 7.15 -13.57
CA GLY A 230 16.63 6.96 -13.12
C GLY A 230 15.55 7.32 -14.13
N PRO A 231 14.27 7.32 -13.73
CA PRO A 231 13.83 7.32 -12.33
C PRO A 231 13.95 5.96 -11.65
N TRP A 232 14.35 5.97 -10.37
CA TRP A 232 14.36 4.81 -9.50
C TRP A 232 13.37 5.05 -8.36
N HIS A 233 12.59 4.03 -8.01
CA HIS A 233 11.57 4.13 -6.98
C HIS A 233 12.04 3.51 -5.65
N VAL A 234 12.84 2.45 -5.76
CA VAL A 234 13.44 1.73 -4.64
C VAL A 234 14.95 1.61 -4.85
N PHE A 235 15.73 1.89 -3.83
CA PHE A 235 17.14 1.52 -3.76
C PHE A 235 17.32 0.34 -2.81
N HIS A 236 17.90 -0.76 -3.27
CA HIS A 236 18.15 -1.95 -2.47
C HIS A 236 19.65 -2.21 -2.36
N PHE A 237 20.19 -2.11 -1.16
CA PHE A 237 21.60 -2.40 -0.87
C PHE A 237 21.75 -3.78 -0.23
N ILE A 238 22.70 -4.57 -0.75
CA ILE A 238 23.14 -5.85 -0.22
C ILE A 238 24.64 -5.77 0.02
N GLY A 239 25.09 -5.87 1.27
CA GLY A 239 26.51 -5.71 1.55
C GLY A 239 26.83 -5.74 3.03
N HIS A 240 28.04 -5.30 3.36
CA HIS A 240 28.49 -5.09 4.72
C HIS A 240 28.20 -3.67 5.19
N GLY A 241 27.99 -3.52 6.48
CA GLY A 241 28.05 -2.25 7.17
C GLY A 241 29.22 -2.22 8.14
N TYR A 242 29.72 -1.06 8.38
CA TYR A 242 30.77 -0.80 9.36
C TYR A 242 30.31 0.30 10.30
N TYR A 243 30.58 0.11 11.59
CA TYR A 243 30.40 1.13 12.59
C TYR A 243 31.74 1.57 13.14
N ASP A 244 32.00 2.87 13.08
CA ASP A 244 33.18 3.47 13.61
C ASP A 244 32.88 3.96 15.05
N ASP A 245 33.44 3.26 16.04
CA ASP A 245 33.29 3.61 17.47
C ASP A 245 33.95 4.94 17.84
N ILE A 246 34.91 5.40 17.03
CA ILE A 246 35.65 6.63 17.29
C ILE A 246 34.84 7.83 16.83
N ASP A 247 34.37 7.79 15.60
CA ASP A 247 33.58 8.87 15.01
C ASP A 247 32.08 8.73 15.32
N ASN A 248 31.66 7.62 15.95
CA ASN A 248 30.28 7.27 16.24
C ASN A 248 29.41 7.38 14.97
N ASP A 249 29.96 6.95 13.83
CA ASP A 249 29.32 7.01 12.53
C ASP A 249 29.19 5.61 11.91
N PHE A 250 28.21 5.49 11.03
CA PHE A 250 27.96 4.28 10.28
C PHE A 250 28.36 4.47 8.81
N ALA A 251 28.93 3.44 8.20
CA ALA A 251 29.28 3.43 6.79
C ALA A 251 28.73 2.19 6.07
N LEU A 252 28.26 2.37 4.86
CA LEU A 252 28.10 1.27 3.91
C LEU A 252 29.49 0.87 3.41
N VAL A 253 29.76 -0.43 3.38
CA VAL A 253 31.02 -0.93 2.82
C VAL A 253 30.82 -1.26 1.36
N LEU A 254 31.41 -0.46 0.50
CA LEU A 254 31.47 -0.64 -0.93
C LEU A 254 32.83 -1.26 -1.32
N ALA A 255 33.03 -1.52 -2.60
CA ALA A 255 34.33 -1.89 -3.14
C ALA A 255 35.03 -0.67 -3.78
N ASP A 256 36.35 -0.62 -3.73
CA ASP A 256 37.14 0.24 -4.61
C ASP A 256 37.43 -0.42 -5.97
N ALA A 257 38.19 0.25 -6.82
CA ALA A 257 38.58 -0.26 -8.13
C ALA A 257 39.45 -1.55 -8.09
N GLN A 258 40.06 -1.85 -6.95
CA GLN A 258 40.86 -3.04 -6.67
C GLN A 258 40.08 -4.09 -5.88
N ASN A 259 38.75 -3.93 -5.78
CA ASN A 259 37.87 -4.79 -4.99
C ASN A 259 38.24 -4.88 -3.48
N GLN A 260 38.84 -3.80 -2.93
CA GLN A 260 39.07 -3.68 -1.49
C GLN A 260 37.92 -2.90 -0.83
N ALA A 261 37.75 -3.05 0.48
CA ALA A 261 36.71 -2.34 1.21
C ALA A 261 36.92 -0.82 1.16
N GLN A 262 35.89 -0.11 0.73
CA GLN A 262 35.79 1.34 0.76
C GLN A 262 34.58 1.76 1.59
N LEU A 263 34.82 2.56 2.62
CA LEU A 263 33.74 3.04 3.47
C LEU A 263 33.04 4.24 2.83
N LEU A 264 31.72 4.14 2.73
CA LEU A 264 30.84 5.24 2.38
C LEU A 264 30.10 5.67 3.64
N GLY A 265 30.62 6.68 4.36
CA GLY A 265 30.04 7.17 5.62
C GLY A 265 28.61 7.64 5.47
N SER A 266 27.87 7.64 6.57
CA SER A 266 26.42 7.89 6.61
C SER A 266 26.02 9.20 5.93
N ALA A 267 26.76 10.28 6.16
CA ALA A 267 26.50 11.59 5.56
C ALA A 267 26.70 11.59 4.03
N ALA A 268 27.70 10.83 3.52
CA ALA A 268 27.96 10.70 2.08
C ALA A 268 26.92 9.80 1.42
N ALA A 269 26.60 8.66 2.04
CA ALA A 269 25.55 7.76 1.58
C ALA A 269 24.19 8.48 1.47
N ALA A 270 23.84 9.25 2.50
CA ALA A 270 22.61 10.01 2.53
C ALA A 270 22.56 11.11 1.43
N ARG A 271 23.69 11.77 1.15
CA ARG A 271 23.75 12.75 0.05
C ARG A 271 23.60 12.10 -1.32
N LEU A 272 24.20 10.93 -1.53
CA LEU A 272 24.07 10.22 -2.81
C LEU A 272 22.65 9.73 -3.06
N VAL A 273 21.96 9.28 -2.01
CA VAL A 273 20.69 8.55 -2.16
C VAL A 273 19.48 9.47 -1.99
N ALA A 274 19.50 10.40 -1.02
CA ALA A 274 18.30 11.16 -0.65
C ALA A 274 17.91 12.28 -1.64
N ASP A 275 18.81 12.71 -2.52
CA ASP A 275 18.56 13.81 -3.46
C ASP A 275 17.75 13.40 -4.71
N HIS A 276 17.33 12.13 -4.82
CA HIS A 276 16.57 11.64 -5.96
C HIS A 276 15.05 11.68 -5.70
N PRO A 277 14.29 12.61 -6.31
CA PRO A 277 12.89 12.84 -5.97
C PRO A 277 11.96 11.66 -6.26
N SER A 278 12.32 10.78 -7.20
CA SER A 278 11.56 9.55 -7.50
C SER A 278 11.80 8.43 -6.49
N LEU A 279 12.90 8.50 -5.71
CA LEU A 279 13.27 7.47 -4.74
C LEU A 279 12.41 7.62 -3.49
N ARG A 280 11.60 6.62 -3.20
CA ARG A 280 10.64 6.62 -2.10
C ARG A 280 10.95 5.61 -1.01
N LEU A 281 11.73 4.60 -1.34
CA LEU A 281 12.07 3.52 -0.42
C LEU A 281 13.56 3.17 -0.56
N VAL A 282 14.21 3.05 0.57
CA VAL A 282 15.57 2.48 0.66
C VAL A 282 15.48 1.21 1.50
N VAL A 283 16.03 0.11 0.98
CA VAL A 283 16.14 -1.18 1.67
C VAL A 283 17.62 -1.45 1.92
N LEU A 284 17.99 -1.54 3.19
CA LEU A 284 19.36 -1.83 3.62
C LEU A 284 19.42 -3.27 4.14
N ASN A 285 19.73 -4.20 3.24
CA ASN A 285 19.98 -5.61 3.58
C ASN A 285 21.49 -5.80 3.77
N ALA A 286 21.93 -5.59 4.99
CA ALA A 286 23.32 -5.77 5.35
C ALA A 286 23.40 -6.66 6.58
N CYS A 287 24.03 -7.81 6.39
CA CYS A 287 24.20 -8.81 7.44
C CYS A 287 25.55 -8.64 8.10
N GLN A 288 25.59 -8.14 9.35
CA GLN A 288 26.75 -8.38 10.23
C GLN A 288 26.39 -8.31 11.71
N GLY A 289 27.10 -9.15 12.50
CA GLY A 289 27.03 -9.47 13.89
C GLY A 289 26.41 -8.47 14.87
N ALA A 290 26.09 -8.95 16.06
CA ALA A 290 25.30 -8.27 17.10
C ALA A 290 25.72 -6.82 17.46
N GLN A 291 26.93 -6.38 17.11
CA GLN A 291 27.38 -5.00 17.33
C GLN A 291 26.95 -4.03 16.20
N ALA A 292 26.68 -4.53 15.01
CA ALA A 292 26.30 -3.68 13.86
C ALA A 292 24.81 -3.32 13.83
N GLY A 293 23.94 -4.05 14.53
CA GLY A 293 22.50 -3.85 14.47
C GLY A 293 22.03 -2.45 14.86
N ALA A 294 22.56 -1.88 15.94
CA ALA A 294 22.25 -0.52 16.38
C ALA A 294 22.69 0.55 15.36
N SER A 295 23.69 0.26 14.56
CA SER A 295 24.34 1.18 13.64
C SER A 295 23.61 1.32 12.31
N TYR A 296 22.96 0.23 11.80
CA TYR A 296 22.08 0.30 10.63
C TYR A 296 20.83 1.12 10.89
N VAL A 297 20.32 1.02 12.12
CA VAL A 297 19.21 1.85 12.59
C VAL A 297 19.57 3.34 12.48
N SER A 298 20.81 3.73 12.79
CA SER A 298 21.27 5.12 12.70
C SER A 298 21.35 5.64 11.24
N LEU A 299 21.89 4.85 10.30
CA LEU A 299 21.89 5.24 8.87
C LEU A 299 20.48 5.32 8.32
N ALA A 300 19.63 4.33 8.62
CA ALA A 300 18.25 4.31 8.17
C ALA A 300 17.48 5.53 8.70
N GLN A 301 17.67 5.88 9.96
CA GLN A 301 17.10 7.08 10.57
C GLN A 301 17.60 8.35 9.85
N LEU A 302 18.91 8.49 9.62
CA LEU A 302 19.49 9.64 8.92
C LEU A 302 18.95 9.81 7.50
N LEU A 303 18.83 8.72 6.73
CA LEU A 303 18.24 8.74 5.39
C LEU A 303 16.78 9.23 5.43
N ALA A 304 16.00 8.72 6.38
CA ALA A 304 14.62 9.13 6.55
C ALA A 304 14.50 10.60 7.02
N GLU A 305 15.35 11.08 7.92
CA GLU A 305 15.42 12.48 8.35
C GLU A 305 15.82 13.43 7.21
N ARG A 306 16.65 12.97 6.27
CA ARG A 306 17.03 13.72 5.06
C ARG A 306 15.99 13.72 3.96
N GLY A 307 14.88 13.04 4.15
CA GLY A 307 13.72 13.15 3.27
C GLY A 307 13.38 11.89 2.48
N VAL A 308 14.10 10.76 2.64
CA VAL A 308 13.62 9.49 2.08
C VAL A 308 12.34 9.11 2.80
N PRO A 309 11.19 8.96 2.11
CA PRO A 309 9.90 8.73 2.76
C PRO A 309 9.84 7.48 3.62
N ALA A 310 10.51 6.40 3.20
CA ALA A 310 10.61 5.16 3.95
C ALA A 310 12.00 4.54 3.83
N VAL A 311 12.53 4.03 4.94
CA VAL A 311 13.80 3.28 4.96
C VAL A 311 13.59 2.02 5.78
N LEU A 312 13.82 0.86 5.15
CA LEU A 312 13.80 -0.45 5.77
C LEU A 312 15.23 -0.92 6.00
N ALA A 313 15.57 -1.29 7.22
CA ALA A 313 16.88 -1.82 7.58
C ALA A 313 16.75 -3.11 8.38
N MET A 314 17.77 -3.98 8.30
CA MET A 314 17.85 -5.19 9.10
C MET A 314 18.67 -4.91 10.35
N GLN A 315 18.05 -4.98 11.54
CA GLN A 315 18.75 -4.72 12.81
C GLN A 315 19.53 -5.92 13.34
N TYR A 316 19.30 -7.13 12.81
CA TYR A 316 19.99 -8.36 13.17
C TYR A 316 20.31 -9.18 11.93
N PRO A 317 21.25 -10.14 12.04
CA PRO A 317 21.43 -11.16 10.99
C PRO A 317 20.12 -11.92 10.75
N ILE A 318 19.89 -12.29 9.50
CA ILE A 318 18.70 -13.00 9.05
C ILE A 318 19.12 -14.31 8.36
N GLY A 319 18.42 -15.39 8.64
CA GLY A 319 18.63 -16.67 7.99
C GLY A 319 18.07 -16.69 6.55
N GLU A 320 18.57 -17.60 5.76
CA GLU A 320 18.27 -17.70 4.33
C GLU A 320 16.77 -17.86 4.04
N ALA A 321 16.09 -18.76 4.75
CA ALA A 321 14.66 -18.99 4.56
C ALA A 321 13.81 -17.76 4.91
N ALA A 322 14.14 -17.09 6.02
CA ALA A 322 13.45 -15.90 6.46
C ALA A 322 13.67 -14.72 5.49
N ALA A 323 14.90 -14.55 4.98
CA ALA A 323 15.23 -13.51 4.00
C ALA A 323 14.48 -13.69 2.68
N LEU A 324 14.37 -14.94 2.19
CA LEU A 324 13.62 -15.25 0.98
C LEU A 324 12.13 -14.94 1.13
N GLU A 325 11.51 -15.39 2.23
CA GLU A 325 10.09 -15.13 2.48
C GLU A 325 9.79 -13.66 2.73
N PHE A 326 10.72 -12.95 3.38
CA PHE A 326 10.62 -11.50 3.51
C PHE A 326 10.60 -10.83 2.12
N ALA A 327 11.63 -11.06 1.30
CA ALA A 327 11.73 -10.42 -0.01
C ALA A 327 10.53 -10.75 -0.90
N ARG A 328 10.14 -12.02 -0.97
CA ARG A 328 8.97 -12.49 -1.73
C ARG A 328 7.71 -11.73 -1.34
N THR A 329 7.35 -11.77 -0.06
CA THR A 329 6.08 -11.20 0.42
C THR A 329 6.11 -9.68 0.36
N PHE A 330 7.23 -9.05 0.74
CA PHE A 330 7.40 -7.60 0.73
C PHE A 330 7.24 -7.01 -0.68
N TYR A 331 8.00 -7.53 -1.66
CA TYR A 331 7.92 -7.02 -3.03
C TYR A 331 6.60 -7.34 -3.73
N THR A 332 5.98 -8.49 -3.42
CA THR A 332 4.61 -8.77 -3.90
C THR A 332 3.62 -7.76 -3.35
N ALA A 333 3.68 -7.43 -2.05
CA ALA A 333 2.80 -6.43 -1.46
C ALA A 333 3.03 -5.02 -2.03
N LEU A 334 4.30 -4.64 -2.29
CA LEU A 334 4.63 -3.39 -2.95
C LEU A 334 4.15 -3.34 -4.40
N ALA A 335 4.25 -4.44 -5.15
CA ALA A 335 3.70 -4.57 -6.51
C ALA A 335 2.18 -4.33 -6.52
N LEU A 336 1.47 -4.81 -5.50
CA LEU A 336 0.05 -4.56 -5.26
C LEU A 336 -0.24 -3.15 -4.71
N ARG A 337 0.75 -2.26 -4.68
CA ARG A 337 0.63 -0.86 -4.18
C ARG A 337 0.14 -0.77 -2.73
N ARG A 338 0.40 -1.80 -1.91
CA ARG A 338 0.10 -1.71 -0.47
C ARG A 338 0.99 -0.67 0.21
N PRO A 339 0.50 0.02 1.26
CA PRO A 339 1.35 0.87 2.09
C PRO A 339 2.56 0.09 2.61
N VAL A 340 3.72 0.75 2.69
CA VAL A 340 4.99 0.07 2.99
C VAL A 340 5.03 -0.57 4.38
N ASP A 341 4.34 -0.01 5.34
CA ASP A 341 4.20 -0.57 6.69
C ASP A 341 3.32 -1.82 6.73
N VAL A 342 2.23 -1.82 5.94
CA VAL A 342 1.40 -3.01 5.72
C VAL A 342 2.22 -4.09 5.01
N ALA A 343 2.97 -3.74 3.95
CA ALA A 343 3.85 -4.67 3.25
C ALA A 343 4.92 -5.27 4.18
N THR A 344 5.48 -4.45 5.08
CA THR A 344 6.46 -4.91 6.08
C THR A 344 5.82 -5.86 7.09
N SER A 345 4.60 -5.59 7.57
CA SER A 345 3.90 -6.47 8.50
C SER A 345 3.53 -7.82 7.86
N GLU A 346 3.09 -7.82 6.60
CA GLU A 346 2.82 -9.06 5.86
C GLU A 346 4.11 -9.89 5.66
N ALA A 347 5.22 -9.23 5.33
CA ALA A 347 6.52 -9.89 5.19
C ALA A 347 7.01 -10.48 6.53
N ARG A 348 6.89 -9.74 7.64
CA ARG A 348 7.19 -10.25 8.99
C ARG A 348 6.33 -11.47 9.34
N LYS A 349 5.05 -11.43 9.00
CA LYS A 349 4.13 -12.56 9.20
C LYS A 349 4.59 -13.79 8.40
N ALA A 350 4.95 -13.64 7.13
CA ALA A 350 5.45 -14.73 6.31
C ALA A 350 6.74 -15.33 6.89
N MET A 351 7.68 -14.49 7.34
CA MET A 351 8.89 -14.93 8.05
C MET A 351 8.55 -15.74 9.31
N SER A 352 7.59 -15.27 10.12
CA SER A 352 7.20 -15.95 11.36
C SER A 352 6.59 -17.33 11.13
N VAL A 353 5.98 -17.55 9.96
CA VAL A 353 5.47 -18.88 9.55
C VAL A 353 6.61 -19.75 9.03
N ALA A 354 7.49 -19.21 8.19
CA ALA A 354 8.61 -19.96 7.60
C ALA A 354 9.66 -20.40 8.64
N ALA A 355 9.87 -19.57 9.67
CA ALA A 355 10.86 -19.80 10.74
C ALA A 355 10.19 -19.71 12.13
N SER A 356 9.16 -20.50 12.37
CA SER A 356 8.27 -20.41 13.54
C SER A 356 8.94 -20.63 14.91
N ALA A 357 10.12 -21.26 14.96
CA ALA A 357 10.90 -21.46 16.19
C ALA A 357 11.82 -20.28 16.54
N THR A 358 11.89 -19.26 15.68
CA THR A 358 12.79 -18.11 15.76
C THR A 358 12.01 -16.81 15.93
N TRP A 359 12.74 -15.71 16.17
CA TRP A 359 12.15 -14.38 16.18
C TRP A 359 12.77 -13.46 15.10
N GLU A 360 13.32 -14.06 14.03
CA GLU A 360 13.92 -13.34 12.89
C GLU A 360 12.95 -12.39 12.21
N TRP A 361 11.65 -12.65 12.30
CA TRP A 361 10.61 -11.78 11.77
C TRP A 361 10.62 -10.35 12.37
N ALA A 362 11.22 -10.16 13.55
CA ALA A 362 11.39 -8.85 14.17
C ALA A 362 12.63 -8.09 13.65
N THR A 363 13.48 -8.73 12.84
CA THR A 363 14.71 -8.14 12.30
C THR A 363 14.48 -6.94 11.40
N PRO A 364 13.49 -6.91 10.49
CA PRO A 364 13.24 -5.74 9.67
C PRO A 364 12.69 -4.58 10.51
N VAL A 365 13.34 -3.41 10.42
CA VAL A 365 12.93 -2.14 11.04
C VAL A 365 12.56 -1.14 9.96
N LEU A 366 11.37 -0.58 10.04
CA LEU A 366 10.88 0.41 9.08
C LEU A 366 10.87 1.81 9.71
N PHE A 367 11.69 2.71 9.17
CA PHE A 367 11.61 4.15 9.41
C PHE A 367 10.65 4.78 8.41
N LEU A 368 9.69 5.55 8.91
CA LEU A 368 8.62 6.10 8.11
C LEU A 368 8.39 7.58 8.44
N GLY A 369 8.52 8.43 7.43
CA GLY A 369 8.33 9.86 7.57
C GLY A 369 6.88 10.32 7.37
N GLY A 370 6.10 9.60 6.58
CA GLY A 370 4.73 9.92 6.21
C GLY A 370 3.71 8.86 6.67
N ASP A 371 2.65 8.72 5.89
CA ASP A 371 1.52 7.81 6.15
C ASP A 371 1.71 6.39 5.61
N GLY A 372 2.88 6.09 5.03
CA GLY A 372 3.20 4.78 4.46
C GLY A 372 2.79 4.61 3.00
N GLN A 373 2.00 5.51 2.45
CA GLN A 373 1.63 5.50 1.04
C GLN A 373 2.74 6.19 0.23
N LEU A 374 3.63 5.39 -0.34
CA LEU A 374 4.79 5.90 -1.08
C LEU A 374 4.45 6.28 -2.51
N TRP A 375 3.47 5.62 -3.09
CA TRP A 375 3.05 5.79 -4.47
C TRP A 375 1.57 6.13 -4.54
N ALA A 376 1.21 7.06 -5.42
CA ALA A 376 -0.18 7.30 -5.73
C ALA A 376 -0.81 6.02 -6.31
N GLU A 377 -2.09 5.80 -6.04
CA GLU A 377 -2.83 4.73 -6.69
C GLU A 377 -2.67 4.90 -8.20
N GLN A 378 -2.27 3.84 -8.90
CA GLN A 378 -2.31 3.86 -10.35
C GLN A 378 -3.77 4.09 -10.76
N LYS A 379 -4.03 5.21 -11.41
CA LYS A 379 -5.14 5.25 -12.35
C LYS A 379 -4.76 4.20 -13.39
N GLN A 380 -5.43 3.07 -13.42
CA GLN A 380 -5.35 2.17 -14.56
C GLN A 380 -5.86 2.98 -15.77
N GLU A 381 -4.95 3.66 -16.44
CA GLU A 381 -5.15 4.05 -17.82
C GLU A 381 -5.00 2.77 -18.64
N THR A 382 -6.08 1.98 -18.69
CA THR A 382 -6.21 1.02 -19.77
C THR A 382 -6.22 1.87 -21.03
N GLY A 383 -5.20 1.65 -21.86
CA GLY A 383 -4.93 2.45 -23.04
C GLY A 383 -6.06 2.38 -24.06
N ILE A 384 -7.07 3.20 -23.85
CA ILE A 384 -7.84 3.83 -24.91
C ILE A 384 -7.34 5.26 -24.86
N VAL A 385 -6.52 5.64 -25.83
CA VAL A 385 -6.12 7.04 -26.07
C VAL A 385 -7.43 7.79 -26.29
N ALA A 386 -8.00 8.33 -25.23
CA ALA A 386 -9.02 9.34 -25.31
C ALA A 386 -8.31 10.63 -25.68
N ASN A 387 -8.10 10.79 -26.99
CA ASN A 387 -7.77 12.08 -27.55
C ASN A 387 -9.04 12.91 -27.42
N ASP A 388 -9.20 13.61 -26.31
CA ASP A 388 -9.99 14.86 -26.24
C ASP A 388 -10.07 15.37 -24.81
N ASP A 389 -9.31 16.43 -24.52
CA ASP A 389 -9.52 17.37 -23.40
C ASP A 389 -10.87 18.13 -23.49
N LYS A 390 -11.82 17.67 -24.31
CA LYS A 390 -13.07 18.39 -24.62
C LYS A 390 -14.37 17.63 -24.35
N LYS A 391 -14.34 16.33 -23.93
CA LYS A 391 -15.59 15.62 -23.63
C LYS A 391 -15.73 15.36 -22.14
N GLN A 392 -16.08 16.39 -21.40
CA GLN A 392 -16.56 16.25 -20.01
C GLN A 392 -17.76 15.29 -20.02
N ALA A 393 -17.73 14.25 -19.18
CA ALA A 393 -18.82 13.29 -19.13
C ALA A 393 -20.16 13.98 -18.91
N TRP A 394 -21.18 13.64 -19.66
CA TRP A 394 -22.48 14.30 -19.63
C TRP A 394 -23.12 14.34 -18.23
N TRP A 395 -22.94 13.28 -17.42
CA TRP A 395 -23.44 13.30 -16.03
C TRP A 395 -22.72 14.34 -15.16
N GLU A 396 -21.47 14.73 -15.45
CA GLU A 396 -20.81 15.83 -14.77
C GLU A 396 -21.44 17.17 -15.11
N GLN A 397 -21.78 17.36 -16.38
CA GLN A 397 -22.50 18.56 -16.85
C GLN A 397 -23.88 18.65 -16.19
N VAL A 398 -24.62 17.54 -16.20
CA VAL A 398 -25.94 17.45 -15.56
C VAL A 398 -25.86 17.65 -14.04
N THR A 399 -24.90 17.01 -13.37
CA THR A 399 -24.76 17.15 -11.92
C THR A 399 -24.31 18.55 -11.51
N ASN A 400 -23.47 19.21 -12.31
CA ASN A 400 -23.09 20.61 -12.06
C ASN A 400 -24.27 21.56 -12.27
N ALA A 401 -25.10 21.32 -13.29
CA ALA A 401 -26.31 22.09 -13.54
C ALA A 401 -27.37 21.91 -12.44
N ILE A 402 -27.47 20.69 -11.88
CA ILE A 402 -28.40 20.37 -10.78
C ILE A 402 -27.88 20.90 -9.44
N GLY A 403 -26.57 20.84 -9.17
CA GLY A 403 -25.93 21.28 -7.91
C GLY A 403 -25.90 22.80 -7.71
N ALA A 404 -26.22 23.59 -8.73
CA ALA A 404 -26.33 25.05 -8.64
C ALA A 404 -27.71 25.54 -8.11
N VAL A 405 -28.61 24.64 -7.73
CA VAL A 405 -29.94 25.00 -7.20
C VAL A 405 -29.88 24.99 -5.68
N ASP A 406 -29.90 26.17 -5.13
CA ASP A 406 -30.07 26.46 -3.70
C ASP A 406 -31.29 25.76 -3.12
N ALA A 407 -31.20 25.22 -1.90
CA ALA A 407 -32.23 24.47 -1.22
C ALA A 407 -33.36 25.38 -0.67
N GLY A 408 -33.99 26.13 -1.54
CA GLY A 408 -35.05 27.06 -1.17
C GLY A 408 -36.18 27.13 -2.19
N GLY A 409 -37.15 26.21 -2.12
CA GLY A 409 -38.37 26.36 -2.92
C GLY A 409 -39.17 25.08 -3.07
N ALA A 410 -40.28 25.03 -2.38
CA ALA A 410 -41.31 24.03 -2.27
C ALA A 410 -41.64 23.22 -3.56
N GLY A 411 -41.79 21.91 -3.37
CA GLY A 411 -42.75 21.07 -4.10
C GLY A 411 -42.19 20.23 -5.20
N GLY A 412 -41.87 18.98 -4.91
CA GLY A 412 -41.82 17.88 -5.85
C GLY A 412 -40.41 17.32 -6.12
N ASP A 413 -40.18 16.15 -5.55
CA ASP A 413 -39.26 15.08 -5.99
C ASP A 413 -37.82 15.41 -6.40
N VAL A 414 -37.15 16.34 -5.72
CA VAL A 414 -35.70 16.48 -5.81
C VAL A 414 -35.10 16.22 -4.45
N ILE A 415 -34.60 15.02 -4.21
CA ILE A 415 -33.73 14.74 -3.08
C ILE A 415 -32.30 14.94 -3.59
N VAL A 416 -31.79 16.16 -3.53
CA VAL A 416 -30.36 16.42 -3.61
C VAL A 416 -29.80 16.23 -2.20
N ALA A 417 -29.39 15.04 -1.85
CA ALA A 417 -28.57 14.84 -0.68
C ALA A 417 -27.16 15.31 -1.02
N THR A 418 -26.83 16.56 -0.66
CA THR A 418 -25.43 16.98 -0.57
C THR A 418 -24.86 16.28 0.64
N VAL A 419 -24.35 15.07 0.44
CA VAL A 419 -23.63 14.34 1.47
C VAL A 419 -22.16 14.63 1.25
N GLY A 420 -21.49 15.12 2.28
CA GLY A 420 -20.04 15.36 2.27
C GLY A 420 -19.25 14.14 1.85
N ALA A 421 -17.95 14.27 1.66
CA ALA A 421 -17.04 13.28 1.15
C ALA A 421 -17.43 11.83 1.51
N GLY A 422 -17.99 11.08 0.54
CA GLY A 422 -18.43 9.68 0.74
C GLY A 422 -19.83 9.32 0.26
N ALA A 423 -20.64 10.25 -0.27
CA ALA A 423 -22.00 9.97 -0.71
C ALA A 423 -22.04 9.08 -1.98
N LYS A 424 -22.74 7.95 -1.85
CA LYS A 424 -22.87 6.92 -2.89
C LYS A 424 -24.17 6.98 -3.73
N ASN A 425 -25.11 7.90 -3.48
CA ASN A 425 -26.40 7.89 -4.17
C ASN A 425 -26.83 9.30 -4.61
N VAL A 426 -26.86 9.53 -5.91
CA VAL A 426 -27.56 10.67 -6.53
C VAL A 426 -28.87 10.10 -7.10
N VAL A 427 -30.01 10.63 -6.65
CA VAL A 427 -31.33 10.28 -7.16
C VAL A 427 -31.79 11.37 -8.11
N VAL A 428 -32.12 11.02 -9.34
CA VAL A 428 -32.61 11.96 -10.37
C VAL A 428 -34.12 11.78 -10.50
N GLY A 429 -34.90 12.81 -10.18
CA GLY A 429 -36.36 12.79 -10.28
C GLY A 429 -36.89 13.26 -11.66
N LYS A 430 -38.21 13.19 -11.88
CA LYS A 430 -38.86 13.56 -13.15
C LYS A 430 -38.49 14.95 -13.69
N ASN A 431 -38.29 15.94 -12.82
CA ASN A 431 -37.90 17.30 -13.24
C ASN A 431 -36.46 17.41 -13.73
N ASN A 432 -35.64 16.39 -13.53
CA ASN A 432 -34.25 16.36 -13.97
C ASN A 432 -34.09 15.80 -15.39
N VAL A 433 -35.03 15.02 -15.88
CA VAL A 433 -35.07 14.62 -17.30
C VAL A 433 -35.18 15.85 -18.19
N GLN A 434 -36.05 16.79 -17.83
CA GLN A 434 -36.18 18.06 -18.55
C GLN A 434 -34.90 18.88 -18.53
N ARG A 435 -34.16 18.90 -17.40
CA ARG A 435 -32.86 19.59 -17.30
C ARG A 435 -31.74 18.91 -18.06
N VAL A 436 -31.75 17.56 -18.16
CA VAL A 436 -30.81 16.86 -19.03
C VAL A 436 -30.99 17.29 -20.48
N THR A 437 -32.24 17.40 -20.94
CA THR A 437 -32.56 17.92 -22.28
C THR A 437 -32.15 19.37 -22.45
N GLU A 438 -32.27 20.21 -21.41
CA GLU A 438 -31.82 21.62 -21.44
C GLU A 438 -30.29 21.72 -21.52
N VAL A 439 -29.53 20.85 -20.85
CA VAL A 439 -28.06 20.85 -20.79
C VAL A 439 -27.43 20.21 -22.03
N LEU A 440 -27.92 19.04 -22.43
CA LEU A 440 -27.34 18.23 -23.51
C LEU A 440 -28.01 18.47 -24.87
N GLY A 441 -29.18 19.12 -24.89
CA GLY A 441 -30.00 19.32 -26.08
C GLY A 441 -30.85 18.10 -26.42
N GLN A 442 -31.63 18.25 -27.52
CA GLN A 442 -32.41 17.17 -28.11
C GLN A 442 -31.49 16.18 -28.85
N PRO A 443 -31.89 14.91 -29.01
CA PRO A 443 -31.16 13.95 -29.83
C PRO A 443 -30.86 14.51 -31.23
N GLN A 444 -29.63 14.27 -31.67
CA GLN A 444 -29.12 14.76 -32.94
C GLN A 444 -29.05 13.63 -33.97
N PRO A 445 -29.17 13.91 -35.28
CA PRO A 445 -29.05 12.88 -36.31
C PRO A 445 -27.76 12.06 -36.24
N ASP A 446 -26.65 12.69 -35.78
CA ASP A 446 -25.33 12.04 -35.69
C ASP A 446 -25.15 11.23 -34.40
N ASP A 447 -26.05 11.30 -33.42
CA ASP A 447 -25.97 10.59 -32.15
C ASP A 447 -25.93 9.07 -32.35
N ARG A 448 -26.69 8.55 -33.34
CA ARG A 448 -26.69 7.12 -33.66
C ARG A 448 -25.34 6.64 -34.16
N ALA A 449 -24.65 7.44 -34.95
CA ALA A 449 -23.32 7.10 -35.42
C ALA A 449 -22.29 7.11 -34.26
N GLU A 450 -22.41 8.07 -33.32
CA GLU A 450 -21.56 8.13 -32.13
C GLU A 450 -21.82 6.93 -31.18
N ILE A 451 -23.10 6.57 -30.95
CA ILE A 451 -23.50 5.41 -30.16
C ILE A 451 -23.02 4.10 -30.81
N ALA A 452 -23.18 3.96 -32.11
CA ALA A 452 -22.73 2.78 -32.86
C ALA A 452 -21.19 2.63 -32.76
N ALA A 453 -20.45 3.71 -32.92
CA ALA A 453 -18.99 3.67 -32.77
C ALA A 453 -18.57 3.31 -31.34
N GLY A 454 -19.27 3.78 -30.31
CA GLY A 454 -19.04 3.41 -28.90
C GLY A 454 -19.33 1.92 -28.65
N LEU A 455 -20.39 1.38 -29.22
CA LEU A 455 -20.74 -0.07 -29.16
C LEU A 455 -19.69 -0.94 -29.85
N GLU A 456 -19.11 -0.51 -30.97
CA GLU A 456 -18.01 -1.21 -31.62
C GLU A 456 -16.76 -1.25 -30.72
N GLN A 457 -16.50 -0.19 -29.96
CA GLN A 457 -15.41 -0.19 -28.97
C GLN A 457 -15.68 -1.16 -27.82
N LEU A 458 -16.93 -1.26 -27.34
CA LEU A 458 -17.33 -2.26 -26.35
C LEU A 458 -17.18 -3.69 -26.87
N ASN A 459 -17.58 -3.95 -28.12
CA ASN A 459 -17.39 -5.26 -28.78
C ASN A 459 -15.88 -5.59 -28.91
N ALA A 460 -15.06 -4.63 -29.27
CA ALA A 460 -13.61 -4.82 -29.34
C ALA A 460 -13.00 -5.09 -27.96
N ALA A 461 -13.49 -4.47 -26.90
CA ALA A 461 -13.08 -4.75 -25.52
C ALA A 461 -13.51 -6.15 -25.09
N LEU A 462 -14.76 -6.57 -25.38
CA LEU A 462 -15.26 -7.92 -25.13
C LEU A 462 -14.41 -8.99 -25.82
N ALA A 463 -14.03 -8.76 -27.08
CA ALA A 463 -13.24 -9.70 -27.86
C ALA A 463 -11.82 -9.94 -27.32
N ARG A 464 -11.31 -9.05 -26.46
CA ARG A 464 -10.00 -9.19 -25.81
C ARG A 464 -10.05 -10.02 -24.54
N LEU A 465 -11.25 -10.32 -24.03
CA LEU A 465 -11.41 -11.11 -22.80
C LEU A 465 -11.36 -12.61 -23.11
N THR A 466 -10.74 -13.35 -22.23
CA THR A 466 -10.75 -14.82 -22.28
C THR A 466 -12.03 -15.33 -21.63
N LEU A 467 -13.08 -15.52 -22.43
CA LEU A 467 -14.42 -15.96 -21.99
C LEU A 467 -14.75 -17.34 -22.57
N THR A 468 -15.61 -18.07 -21.87
CA THR A 468 -16.24 -19.27 -22.43
C THR A 468 -17.21 -18.88 -23.52
N GLU A 469 -17.47 -19.78 -24.47
CA GLU A 469 -18.46 -19.53 -25.56
C GLU A 469 -19.84 -19.13 -25.02
N THR A 470 -20.23 -19.68 -23.87
CA THR A 470 -21.53 -19.35 -23.24
C THR A 470 -21.52 -17.93 -22.64
N GLU A 471 -20.42 -17.51 -22.00
CA GLU A 471 -20.29 -16.15 -21.45
C GLU A 471 -20.24 -15.12 -22.56
N LYS A 472 -19.50 -15.43 -23.63
CA LYS A 472 -19.38 -14.57 -24.80
C LYS A 472 -20.75 -14.36 -25.47
N ALA A 473 -21.47 -15.43 -25.74
CA ALA A 473 -22.80 -15.37 -26.35
C ALA A 473 -23.80 -14.56 -25.49
N ARG A 474 -23.74 -14.72 -24.15
CA ARG A 474 -24.57 -13.94 -23.23
C ARG A 474 -24.21 -12.46 -23.24
N ALA A 475 -22.92 -12.12 -23.30
CA ALA A 475 -22.46 -10.74 -23.37
C ALA A 475 -22.88 -10.07 -24.69
N GLU A 476 -22.71 -10.77 -25.82
CA GLU A 476 -23.13 -10.29 -27.15
C GLU A 476 -24.63 -9.96 -27.18
N VAL A 477 -25.49 -10.81 -26.62
CA VAL A 477 -26.92 -10.51 -26.48
C VAL A 477 -27.20 -9.25 -25.67
N ARG A 478 -26.42 -8.99 -24.60
CA ARG A 478 -26.60 -7.78 -23.80
C ARG A 478 -26.12 -6.52 -24.52
N LEU A 479 -25.04 -6.61 -25.28
CA LEU A 479 -24.59 -5.50 -26.14
C LEU A 479 -25.58 -5.23 -27.28
N GLU A 480 -26.23 -6.26 -27.82
CA GLU A 480 -27.27 -6.09 -28.81
C GLU A 480 -28.53 -5.40 -28.25
N ILE A 481 -28.94 -5.73 -27.01
CA ILE A 481 -30.02 -5.00 -26.31
C ILE A 481 -29.64 -3.52 -26.14
N LEU A 482 -28.40 -3.20 -25.72
CA LEU A 482 -27.97 -1.81 -25.65
C LEU A 482 -27.99 -1.11 -27.00
N ARG A 483 -27.61 -1.81 -28.07
CA ARG A 483 -27.67 -1.30 -29.43
C ARG A 483 -29.11 -0.99 -29.86
N ASP A 484 -29.99 -1.98 -29.75
CA ASP A 484 -31.39 -1.87 -30.20
C ASP A 484 -32.10 -0.74 -29.46
N GLU A 485 -31.94 -0.65 -28.13
CA GLU A 485 -32.60 0.38 -27.33
C GLU A 485 -32.03 1.79 -27.57
N LEU A 486 -30.70 1.94 -27.74
CA LEU A 486 -30.09 3.27 -27.89
C LEU A 486 -30.06 3.77 -29.33
N THR A 487 -30.24 2.93 -30.34
CA THR A 487 -30.21 3.32 -31.77
C THR A 487 -31.55 3.20 -32.48
N ASN A 488 -32.61 2.69 -31.81
CA ASN A 488 -33.93 2.59 -32.38
C ASN A 488 -34.48 3.98 -32.78
N ALA A 489 -34.98 4.08 -34.00
CA ALA A 489 -35.52 5.34 -34.53
C ALA A 489 -37.01 5.51 -34.23
N ASP A 490 -37.70 4.41 -34.00
CA ASP A 490 -39.16 4.34 -34.05
C ASP A 490 -39.83 4.31 -32.67
N ALA A 491 -39.02 4.14 -31.59
CA ALA A 491 -39.51 4.10 -30.22
C ALA A 491 -38.51 4.72 -29.24
N ALA A 492 -39.03 5.35 -28.16
CA ALA A 492 -38.19 5.78 -27.06
C ALA A 492 -37.51 4.58 -26.37
N PRO A 493 -36.24 4.67 -25.98
CA PRO A 493 -35.52 3.57 -25.34
C PRO A 493 -36.19 3.08 -24.06
N ASP A 494 -36.24 1.76 -23.84
CA ASP A 494 -36.73 1.19 -22.58
C ASP A 494 -35.65 1.25 -21.48
N GLY A 495 -35.85 2.16 -20.52
CA GLY A 495 -34.90 2.41 -19.43
C GLY A 495 -34.68 1.21 -18.50
N ASP A 496 -35.67 0.33 -18.35
CA ASP A 496 -35.56 -0.89 -17.54
C ASP A 496 -34.75 -1.98 -18.27
N MET A 497 -34.90 -2.08 -19.60
CA MET A 497 -34.09 -2.98 -20.42
C MET A 497 -32.65 -2.57 -20.47
N LEU A 498 -32.36 -1.27 -20.62
CA LEU A 498 -31.01 -0.71 -20.59
C LEU A 498 -30.33 -0.96 -19.25
N ALA A 499 -31.01 -0.69 -18.12
CA ALA A 499 -30.50 -0.93 -16.79
C ALA A 499 -30.18 -2.41 -16.54
N LYS A 500 -31.09 -3.33 -16.91
CA LYS A 500 -30.88 -4.78 -16.76
C LYS A 500 -29.73 -5.30 -17.61
N ALA A 501 -29.59 -4.84 -18.85
CA ALA A 501 -28.47 -5.23 -19.71
C ALA A 501 -27.14 -4.72 -19.17
N GLY A 502 -27.08 -3.47 -18.75
CA GLY A 502 -25.90 -2.86 -18.15
C GLY A 502 -25.50 -3.51 -16.81
N ASP A 503 -26.45 -3.73 -15.91
CA ASP A 503 -26.21 -4.41 -14.62
C ASP A 503 -25.65 -5.82 -14.84
N TRP A 504 -26.19 -6.56 -15.81
CA TRP A 504 -25.69 -7.90 -16.11
C TRP A 504 -24.23 -7.85 -16.59
N LEU A 505 -23.88 -6.92 -17.50
CA LEU A 505 -22.52 -6.74 -18.00
C LEU A 505 -21.56 -6.35 -16.86
N LEU A 506 -21.95 -5.42 -16.00
CA LEU A 506 -21.14 -4.98 -14.86
C LEU A 506 -20.90 -6.10 -13.83
N GLN A 507 -21.93 -6.93 -13.56
CA GLN A 507 -21.85 -8.01 -12.57
C GLN A 507 -21.09 -9.22 -13.07
N ASN A 508 -21.23 -9.58 -14.34
CA ASN A 508 -20.65 -10.81 -14.89
C ASN A 508 -19.33 -10.58 -15.63
N LEU A 509 -19.06 -9.36 -16.08
CA LEU A 509 -17.85 -8.99 -16.82
C LEU A 509 -17.21 -7.72 -16.23
N PRO A 510 -16.68 -7.78 -15.00
CA PRO A 510 -16.06 -6.61 -14.33
C PRO A 510 -14.95 -5.95 -15.15
N ALA A 511 -14.25 -6.73 -15.98
CA ALA A 511 -13.22 -6.23 -16.89
C ALA A 511 -13.74 -5.27 -17.98
N LEU A 512 -15.07 -5.24 -18.23
CA LEU A 512 -15.70 -4.27 -19.12
C LEU A 512 -16.15 -2.97 -18.42
N THR A 513 -16.04 -2.87 -17.10
CA THR A 513 -16.58 -1.72 -16.32
C THR A 513 -16.09 -0.38 -16.85
N GLU A 514 -14.83 -0.29 -17.23
CA GLU A 514 -14.25 0.94 -17.74
C GLU A 514 -14.72 1.27 -19.15
N ALA A 515 -14.75 0.28 -20.03
CA ALA A 515 -15.25 0.45 -21.38
C ALA A 515 -16.75 0.82 -21.39
N LEU A 516 -17.54 0.20 -20.49
CA LEU A 516 -18.94 0.58 -20.26
C LEU A 516 -19.05 2.01 -19.71
N GLY A 517 -18.18 2.37 -18.75
CA GLY A 517 -18.12 3.74 -18.21
C GLY A 517 -17.80 4.78 -19.29
N ALA A 518 -16.85 4.50 -20.17
CA ALA A 518 -16.51 5.35 -21.31
C ALA A 518 -17.66 5.48 -22.30
N PHE A 519 -18.34 4.37 -22.60
CA PHE A 519 -19.51 4.36 -23.48
C PHE A 519 -20.66 5.19 -22.91
N PHE A 520 -21.03 4.96 -21.65
CA PHE A 520 -22.10 5.72 -21.00
C PHE A 520 -21.71 7.19 -20.72
N ALA A 521 -20.41 7.56 -20.85
CA ALA A 521 -19.94 8.95 -20.78
C ALA A 521 -20.18 9.74 -22.07
N LEU A 522 -20.53 9.09 -23.18
CA LEU A 522 -20.77 9.77 -24.45
C LEU A 522 -22.00 10.69 -24.35
N PRO A 523 -21.91 11.97 -24.81
CA PRO A 523 -23.06 12.88 -24.82
C PRO A 523 -24.26 12.35 -25.59
N ALA A 524 -24.04 11.63 -26.69
CA ALA A 524 -25.08 10.97 -27.48
C ALA A 524 -25.86 9.92 -26.65
N VAL A 525 -25.14 9.10 -25.87
CA VAL A 525 -25.76 8.14 -24.95
C VAL A 525 -26.53 8.87 -23.86
N GLY A 526 -26.01 9.98 -23.34
CA GLY A 526 -26.70 10.82 -22.35
C GLY A 526 -28.03 11.38 -22.87
N ARG A 527 -28.08 11.85 -24.12
CA ARG A 527 -29.31 12.32 -24.76
C ARG A 527 -30.33 11.18 -24.94
N ALA A 528 -29.88 10.01 -25.42
CA ALA A 528 -30.73 8.82 -25.55
C ALA A 528 -31.27 8.33 -24.21
N LEU A 529 -30.44 8.31 -23.14
CA LEU A 529 -30.88 7.98 -21.79
C LEU A 529 -31.88 9.01 -21.23
N GLY A 530 -31.77 10.28 -21.62
CA GLY A 530 -32.75 11.32 -21.30
C GLY A 530 -34.13 11.00 -21.88
N GLU A 531 -34.22 10.45 -23.10
CA GLU A 531 -35.46 9.95 -23.70
C GLU A 531 -35.99 8.68 -23.01
N ALA A 532 -35.07 7.79 -22.54
CA ALA A 532 -35.44 6.58 -21.81
C ALA A 532 -36.03 6.86 -20.40
N GLY A 533 -35.98 8.11 -19.94
CA GLY A 533 -36.59 8.56 -18.70
C GLY A 533 -35.72 8.42 -17.45
N SER A 534 -36.33 8.67 -16.29
CA SER A 534 -35.61 8.76 -15.01
C SER A 534 -34.95 7.43 -14.56
N THR A 535 -35.48 6.30 -14.95
CA THR A 535 -34.95 4.97 -14.57
C THR A 535 -33.55 4.76 -15.17
N ALA A 536 -33.39 4.96 -16.48
CA ALA A 536 -32.12 4.79 -17.16
C ALA A 536 -31.07 5.82 -16.70
N LEU A 537 -31.47 7.08 -16.51
CA LEU A 537 -30.60 8.13 -15.99
C LEU A 537 -30.13 7.83 -14.58
N ASN A 538 -31.04 7.46 -13.69
CA ASN A 538 -30.72 7.09 -12.31
C ASN A 538 -29.79 5.87 -12.25
N TRP A 539 -30.02 4.89 -13.11
CA TRP A 539 -29.15 3.73 -13.22
C TRP A 539 -27.74 4.13 -13.67
N ALA A 540 -27.60 4.88 -14.76
CA ALA A 540 -26.30 5.29 -15.31
C ALA A 540 -25.49 6.11 -14.29
N VAL A 541 -26.12 7.10 -13.62
CA VAL A 541 -25.46 7.93 -12.60
C VAL A 541 -25.01 7.12 -11.37
N ARG A 542 -25.76 6.09 -10.97
CA ARG A 542 -25.40 5.21 -9.85
C ARG A 542 -24.32 4.21 -10.21
N SER A 543 -24.36 3.67 -11.41
CA SER A 543 -23.43 2.63 -11.87
C SER A 543 -22.05 3.19 -12.20
N PHE A 544 -21.97 4.47 -12.61
CA PHE A 544 -20.73 5.16 -12.98
C PHE A 544 -20.53 6.43 -12.14
N PRO A 545 -20.34 6.32 -10.81
CA PRO A 545 -20.19 7.48 -9.94
C PRO A 545 -18.89 8.23 -10.24
N ARG A 546 -18.93 9.57 -10.00
CA ARG A 546 -17.76 10.46 -10.11
C ARG A 546 -16.53 9.87 -9.44
N ARG A 547 -15.45 9.66 -10.18
CA ARG A 547 -14.10 9.72 -9.58
C ARG A 547 -13.76 11.19 -9.36
N ARG A 548 -13.66 11.64 -8.11
CA ARG A 548 -13.11 12.96 -7.81
C ARG A 548 -11.67 13.00 -8.30
N MET A 549 -11.37 13.88 -9.27
CA MET A 549 -10.03 14.41 -9.41
C MET A 549 -9.76 15.23 -8.15
N GLY A 550 -8.81 14.78 -7.31
CA GLY A 550 -8.23 15.53 -6.23
C GLY A 550 -6.96 16.18 -6.69
#